data_646ba65ae8ce08aac43f2f7bf615cedf
#
_entry.id   646ba65ae8ce08aac43f2f7bf615cedf
#
_cell.length_a   1.000
_cell.length_b   1.000
_cell.length_c   1.000
_cell.angle_alpha   90.00
_cell.angle_beta   90.00
_cell.angle_gamma   90.00
#
_symmetry.space_group_name_H-M   'P 1'
#
loop_
_entity.id
_entity.type
_entity.pdbx_description
1 polymer ?
#
loop_
_entity_poly.entity_id
_entity_poly.type
_entity_poly.pdbx_seq_one_letter_code
_entity_poly.pdbx_strand_id
1 'polypeptide(L)'
;MAATASQVVHGPVLDVERVRREFPILDRTVNGRPLVYLDSGASSQRPVAVLRAVEEYETRSHANIHRGVHALSQAATEAFEGARERVRRYINARSTKEIIFVRGTTEAINLVAQSFARPRFKAGDEIIVTALEHHANIVPWQMVCEQTGCTLKVAPINKRGELLFDEYVKLLSPRTKLVAIAHVSNALGTILPVKRMGCDFYAFSGHKLYGPTGIGVLYGREELLQSMPPWQGGGDMILTVSFEKTTYNDLPAKFEAGTPNISGAVGLAAAMDYVESLGLDAIAAHEHRLVELATAELQKIPGIQIIGTATHKASIVSFTLDGVHPHDLGTILDHEGVAVRTGHHCAMPLMTFLGLPATVRASFAVYNTEKDVASLIAALGKAREVFG
;
A
#
# COMPACT_ATOMS: atom_id res chain seq x y z
N MET A 1 -13.57 -41.94 18.66
CA MET A 1 -12.40 -41.10 18.30
C MET A 1 -12.78 -39.67 18.57
N ALA A 2 -12.17 -39.07 19.57
CA ALA A 2 -12.49 -37.74 20.05
C ALA A 2 -11.95 -36.69 19.06
N ALA A 3 -12.82 -35.75 18.66
CA ALA A 3 -12.45 -34.58 17.89
C ALA A 3 -11.56 -33.68 18.76
N THR A 4 -10.33 -33.46 18.35
CA THR A 4 -9.40 -32.52 18.96
C THR A 4 -9.95 -31.12 18.75
N ALA A 5 -10.33 -30.47 19.84
CA ALA A 5 -10.67 -29.04 19.87
C ALA A 5 -9.44 -28.26 19.40
N SER A 6 -9.61 -27.46 18.35
CA SER A 6 -8.65 -26.48 17.89
C SER A 6 -8.36 -25.51 19.04
N GLN A 7 -7.12 -25.51 19.56
CA GLN A 7 -6.66 -24.52 20.50
C GLN A 7 -6.65 -23.16 19.77
N VAL A 8 -7.55 -22.28 20.18
CA VAL A 8 -7.50 -20.85 19.84
C VAL A 8 -6.24 -20.30 20.50
N VAL A 9 -5.22 -20.06 19.72
CA VAL A 9 -4.00 -19.36 20.15
C VAL A 9 -4.42 -17.90 20.39
N HIS A 10 -4.62 -17.53 21.66
CA HIS A 10 -4.79 -16.14 22.04
C HIS A 10 -3.44 -15.42 21.86
N GLY A 11 -3.22 -14.84 20.70
CA GLY A 11 -2.16 -13.86 20.48
C GLY A 11 -2.36 -12.63 21.39
N PRO A 12 -1.35 -11.75 21.53
CA PRO A 12 -1.46 -10.55 22.35
C PRO A 12 -2.66 -9.71 21.87
N VAL A 13 -3.57 -9.41 22.80
CA VAL A 13 -4.79 -8.62 22.52
C VAL A 13 -4.40 -7.15 22.44
N LEU A 14 -4.72 -6.50 21.30
CA LEU A 14 -4.51 -5.07 21.11
C LEU A 14 -5.51 -4.27 21.97
N ASP A 15 -5.03 -3.33 22.79
CA ASP A 15 -5.87 -2.36 23.48
C ASP A 15 -6.32 -1.27 22.49
N VAL A 16 -7.37 -1.57 21.74
CA VAL A 16 -7.86 -0.73 20.64
C VAL A 16 -8.35 0.64 21.12
N GLU A 17 -8.98 0.72 22.30
CA GLU A 17 -9.47 1.99 22.84
C GLU A 17 -8.30 2.91 23.24
N ARG A 18 -7.18 2.36 23.73
CA ARG A 18 -5.95 3.12 23.94
C ARG A 18 -5.36 3.58 22.61
N VAL A 19 -5.23 2.67 21.63
CA VAL A 19 -4.69 2.96 20.30
C VAL A 19 -5.51 4.05 19.60
N ARG A 20 -6.85 3.97 19.64
CA ARG A 20 -7.73 4.95 19.00
C ARG A 20 -7.50 6.38 19.49
N ARG A 21 -7.24 6.59 20.81
CA ARG A 21 -6.93 7.91 21.38
C ARG A 21 -5.63 8.52 20.86
N GLU A 22 -4.77 7.72 20.25
CA GLU A 22 -3.52 8.21 19.64
C GLU A 22 -3.73 8.78 18.23
N PHE A 23 -4.98 8.75 17.69
CA PHE A 23 -5.35 9.27 16.37
C PHE A 23 -6.35 10.44 16.49
N PRO A 24 -5.87 11.69 16.65
CA PRO A 24 -6.71 12.85 16.96
C PRO A 24 -7.82 13.13 15.93
N ILE A 25 -7.61 12.77 14.67
CA ILE A 25 -8.60 12.93 13.61
C ILE A 25 -9.91 12.16 13.89
N LEU A 26 -9.85 11.09 14.67
CA LEU A 26 -11.01 10.24 14.96
C LEU A 26 -11.97 10.84 16.01
N ASP A 27 -11.55 11.91 16.69
CA ASP A 27 -12.41 12.67 17.61
C ASP A 27 -13.35 13.64 16.88
N ARG A 28 -13.23 13.74 15.55
CA ARG A 28 -14.07 14.63 14.76
C ARG A 28 -15.49 14.11 14.60
N THR A 29 -16.40 15.07 14.40
CA THR A 29 -17.76 14.79 13.90
C THR A 29 -17.85 15.15 12.41
N VAL A 30 -18.58 14.35 11.67
CA VAL A 30 -18.92 14.56 10.25
C VAL A 30 -20.44 14.50 10.13
N ASN A 31 -21.06 15.51 9.52
CA ASN A 31 -22.53 15.63 9.40
C ASN A 31 -23.24 15.52 10.76
N GLY A 32 -22.64 16.04 11.84
CA GLY A 32 -23.19 15.95 13.21
C GLY A 32 -23.07 14.59 13.90
N ARG A 33 -22.36 13.62 13.30
CA ARG A 33 -22.13 12.28 13.83
C ARG A 33 -20.66 12.02 14.12
N PRO A 34 -20.29 11.16 15.08
CA PRO A 34 -18.91 10.74 15.26
C PRO A 34 -18.36 10.12 13.97
N LEU A 35 -17.11 10.47 13.63
CA LEU A 35 -16.44 9.92 12.45
C LEU A 35 -16.15 8.42 12.63
N VAL A 36 -16.65 7.63 11.70
CA VAL A 36 -16.30 6.21 11.49
C VAL A 36 -15.47 6.11 10.21
N TYR A 37 -14.14 6.03 10.34
CA TYR A 37 -13.22 6.04 9.19
C TYR A 37 -12.90 4.61 8.74
N LEU A 38 -13.48 4.20 7.61
CA LEU A 38 -13.32 2.87 6.99
C LEU A 38 -12.67 2.93 5.59
N ASP A 39 -11.84 3.94 5.33
CA ASP A 39 -11.09 4.07 4.05
C ASP A 39 -9.57 3.97 4.22
N SER A 40 -9.10 3.19 5.21
CA SER A 40 -7.67 2.99 5.49
C SER A 40 -6.91 2.36 4.33
N GLY A 41 -7.56 1.55 3.49
CA GLY A 41 -6.99 0.99 2.27
C GLY A 41 -6.68 2.04 1.18
N ALA A 42 -7.20 3.26 1.29
CA ALA A 42 -6.81 4.39 0.45
C ALA A 42 -5.68 5.19 1.11
N SER A 43 -5.84 5.55 2.40
CA SER A 43 -4.82 6.22 3.21
C SER A 43 -5.13 6.00 4.69
N SER A 44 -4.20 5.46 5.47
CA SER A 44 -4.36 5.32 6.92
C SER A 44 -4.25 6.69 7.61
N GLN A 45 -4.91 6.84 8.75
CA GLN A 45 -4.74 8.02 9.61
C GLN A 45 -3.38 7.97 10.32
N ARG A 46 -2.93 9.10 10.84
CA ARG A 46 -1.60 9.24 11.47
C ARG A 46 -1.72 9.33 12.98
N PRO A 47 -0.96 8.53 13.73
CA PRO A 47 -0.90 8.64 15.18
C PRO A 47 -0.11 9.89 15.61
N VAL A 48 -0.37 10.37 16.81
CA VAL A 48 0.34 11.52 17.41
C VAL A 48 1.86 11.34 17.38
N ALA A 49 2.36 10.12 17.54
CA ALA A 49 3.80 9.84 17.48
C ALA A 49 4.42 10.25 16.14
N VAL A 50 3.74 9.97 15.03
CA VAL A 50 4.20 10.35 13.68
C VAL A 50 4.09 11.86 13.47
N LEU A 51 2.97 12.48 13.90
CA LEU A 51 2.77 13.92 13.78
C LEU A 51 3.87 14.68 14.56
N ARG A 52 4.17 14.26 15.78
CA ARG A 52 5.23 14.87 16.61
C ARG A 52 6.62 14.68 16.03
N ALA A 53 6.94 13.52 15.48
CA ALA A 53 8.24 13.30 14.87
C ALA A 53 8.50 14.24 13.67
N VAL A 54 7.47 14.47 12.85
CA VAL A 54 7.54 15.42 11.75
C VAL A 54 7.66 16.86 12.27
N GLU A 55 6.83 17.25 13.24
CA GLU A 55 6.86 18.59 13.86
C GLU A 55 8.23 18.88 14.51
N GLU A 56 8.78 17.94 15.24
CA GLU A 56 10.08 18.08 15.90
C GLU A 56 11.21 18.25 14.88
N TYR A 57 11.20 17.47 13.80
CA TYR A 57 12.16 17.65 12.72
C TYR A 57 12.04 19.06 12.10
N GLU A 58 10.85 19.47 11.69
CA GLU A 58 10.61 20.76 11.03
C GLU A 58 10.94 21.97 11.91
N THR A 59 10.73 21.84 13.21
CA THR A 59 10.93 22.98 14.16
C THR A 59 12.34 23.04 14.75
N ARG A 60 13.10 21.93 14.76
CA ARG A 60 14.38 21.87 15.47
C ARG A 60 15.59 21.50 14.61
N SER A 61 15.39 20.78 13.50
CA SER A 61 16.48 20.18 12.75
C SER A 61 16.39 20.39 11.24
N HIS A 62 15.39 21.18 10.77
CA HIS A 62 15.19 21.36 9.33
C HIS A 62 16.40 22.03 8.67
N ALA A 63 17.02 21.32 7.73
CA ALA A 63 18.08 21.80 6.86
C ALA A 63 18.19 20.87 5.64
N ASN A 64 18.92 21.33 4.60
CA ASN A 64 19.32 20.44 3.52
C ASN A 64 20.39 19.46 4.02
N ILE A 65 20.42 18.25 3.43
CA ILE A 65 21.24 17.12 3.87
C ILE A 65 22.51 16.96 3.05
N HIS A 66 23.45 16.17 3.55
CA HIS A 66 24.71 15.68 2.99
C HIS A 66 25.82 16.72 2.72
N ARG A 67 25.49 17.94 2.26
CA ARG A 67 26.50 18.90 1.78
C ARG A 67 26.73 20.11 2.70
N GLY A 68 25.87 20.29 3.70
CA GLY A 68 26.04 21.38 4.66
C GLY A 68 27.07 21.06 5.73
N VAL A 69 27.94 22.02 6.02
CA VAL A 69 29.00 21.87 7.06
C VAL A 69 28.57 22.41 8.43
N HIS A 70 27.30 22.74 8.61
CA HIS A 70 26.74 23.28 9.85
C HIS A 70 25.92 22.22 10.62
N ALA A 71 25.76 22.41 11.92
CA ALA A 71 25.13 21.46 12.82
C ALA A 71 23.72 21.02 12.40
N LEU A 72 22.89 21.94 11.87
CA LEU A 72 21.54 21.59 11.41
C LEU A 72 21.58 20.62 10.21
N SER A 73 22.50 20.84 9.25
CA SER A 73 22.63 19.92 8.11
C SER A 73 23.10 18.54 8.55
N GLN A 74 24.00 18.48 9.53
CA GLN A 74 24.44 17.22 10.10
C GLN A 74 23.28 16.49 10.79
N ALA A 75 22.52 17.17 11.65
CA ALA A 75 21.37 16.60 12.34
C ALA A 75 20.29 16.13 11.36
N ALA A 76 20.00 16.90 10.29
CA ALA A 76 19.07 16.53 9.25
C ALA A 76 19.55 15.28 8.47
N THR A 77 20.85 15.19 8.17
CA THR A 77 21.45 14.02 7.50
C THR A 77 21.36 12.78 8.38
N GLU A 78 21.68 12.90 9.67
CA GLU A 78 21.56 11.80 10.62
C GLU A 78 20.11 11.31 10.74
N ALA A 79 19.13 12.21 10.78
CA ALA A 79 17.72 11.87 10.82
C ALA A 79 17.26 11.14 9.55
N PHE A 80 17.67 11.61 8.37
CA PHE A 80 17.33 11.03 7.08
C PHE A 80 17.95 9.65 6.87
N GLU A 81 19.24 9.50 7.12
CA GLU A 81 19.92 8.20 6.99
C GLU A 81 19.52 7.24 8.12
N GLY A 82 19.20 7.75 9.31
CA GLY A 82 18.59 6.97 10.39
C GLY A 82 17.23 6.41 9.98
N ALA A 83 16.42 7.19 9.26
CA ALA A 83 15.16 6.72 8.71
C ALA A 83 15.38 5.62 7.66
N ARG A 84 16.39 5.74 6.78
CA ARG A 84 16.76 4.70 5.81
C ARG A 84 17.16 3.41 6.50
N GLU A 85 18.00 3.49 7.52
CA GLU A 85 18.41 2.32 8.32
C GLU A 85 17.21 1.69 9.04
N ARG A 86 16.25 2.51 9.49
CA ARG A 86 15.02 2.01 10.08
C ARG A 86 14.18 1.22 9.09
N VAL A 87 14.02 1.73 7.87
CA VAL A 87 13.35 1.01 6.78
C VAL A 87 14.08 -0.30 6.47
N ARG A 88 15.42 -0.26 6.33
CA ARG A 88 16.23 -1.46 6.09
C ARG A 88 15.92 -2.57 7.11
N ARG A 89 15.93 -2.24 8.40
CA ARG A 89 15.62 -3.20 9.46
C ARG A 89 14.19 -3.71 9.38
N TYR A 90 13.22 -2.81 9.17
CA TYR A 90 11.80 -3.15 9.13
C TYR A 90 11.44 -4.18 8.06
N ILE A 91 12.03 -4.06 6.87
CA ILE A 91 11.80 -5.00 5.76
C ILE A 91 12.88 -6.10 5.67
N ASN A 92 13.81 -6.15 6.62
CA ASN A 92 14.92 -7.12 6.67
C ASN A 92 15.80 -7.10 5.41
N ALA A 93 16.08 -5.91 4.85
CA ALA A 93 17.02 -5.74 3.75
C ALA A 93 18.46 -5.89 4.24
N ARG A 94 19.36 -6.31 3.34
CA ARG A 94 20.78 -6.57 3.68
C ARG A 94 21.57 -5.28 3.91
N SER A 95 21.28 -4.25 3.13
CA SER A 95 22.02 -3.01 3.07
C SER A 95 21.10 -1.81 2.90
N THR A 96 21.49 -0.63 3.41
CA THR A 96 20.83 0.64 3.12
C THR A 96 20.91 1.03 1.64
N LYS A 97 21.87 0.50 0.90
CA LYS A 97 22.00 0.67 -0.56
C LYS A 97 20.81 0.06 -1.34
N GLU A 98 20.08 -0.89 -0.72
CA GLU A 98 18.88 -1.51 -1.29
C GLU A 98 17.60 -0.69 -1.04
N ILE A 99 17.70 0.44 -0.31
CA ILE A 99 16.56 1.26 0.09
C ILE A 99 16.62 2.60 -0.66
N ILE A 100 15.68 2.80 -1.57
CA ILE A 100 15.54 4.04 -2.33
C ILE A 100 14.27 4.76 -1.84
N PHE A 101 14.41 5.99 -1.37
CA PHE A 101 13.25 6.82 -1.06
C PHE A 101 12.63 7.38 -2.35
N VAL A 102 11.32 7.28 -2.43
CA VAL A 102 10.49 7.71 -3.55
C VAL A 102 9.23 8.39 -3.01
N ARG A 103 8.46 9.05 -3.86
CA ARG A 103 7.20 9.70 -3.45
C ARG A 103 6.09 8.70 -3.09
N GLY A 104 6.22 7.44 -3.51
CA GLY A 104 5.26 6.36 -3.26
C GLY A 104 5.42 5.23 -4.25
N THR A 105 4.58 4.19 -4.11
CA THR A 105 4.62 2.98 -4.94
C THR A 105 4.54 3.25 -6.44
N THR A 106 3.74 4.24 -6.86
CA THR A 106 3.63 4.60 -8.29
C THR A 106 4.99 5.04 -8.86
N GLU A 107 5.73 5.88 -8.14
CA GLU A 107 7.06 6.30 -8.57
C GLU A 107 8.05 5.15 -8.54
N ALA A 108 8.02 4.31 -7.50
CA ALA A 108 8.86 3.12 -7.41
C ALA A 108 8.71 2.19 -8.62
N ILE A 109 7.46 1.90 -9.02
CA ILE A 109 7.19 1.04 -10.18
C ILE A 109 7.66 1.71 -11.48
N ASN A 110 7.44 3.02 -11.63
CA ASN A 110 7.94 3.76 -12.79
C ASN A 110 9.47 3.79 -12.85
N LEU A 111 10.17 3.91 -11.72
CA LEU A 111 11.63 3.81 -11.66
C LEU A 111 12.10 2.45 -12.19
N VAL A 112 11.51 1.34 -11.72
CA VAL A 112 11.83 -0.01 -12.22
C VAL A 112 11.49 -0.13 -13.71
N ALA A 113 10.33 0.37 -14.14
CA ALA A 113 9.93 0.34 -15.53
C ALA A 113 10.92 1.07 -16.45
N GLN A 114 11.35 2.30 -16.10
CA GLN A 114 12.21 3.13 -16.91
C GLN A 114 13.69 2.73 -16.82
N SER A 115 14.16 2.33 -15.65
CA SER A 115 15.58 2.09 -15.41
C SER A 115 15.99 0.62 -15.48
N PHE A 116 15.08 -0.31 -15.17
CA PHE A 116 15.34 -1.74 -15.32
C PHE A 116 14.77 -2.31 -16.62
N ALA A 117 13.47 -2.17 -16.85
CA ALA A 117 12.79 -2.87 -17.92
C ALA A 117 13.09 -2.25 -19.30
N ARG A 118 12.83 -0.95 -19.47
CA ARG A 118 12.97 -0.26 -20.77
C ARG A 118 14.34 -0.45 -21.44
N PRO A 119 15.51 -0.34 -20.77
CA PRO A 119 16.80 -0.50 -21.45
C PRO A 119 17.18 -1.96 -21.73
N ARG A 120 16.45 -2.95 -21.21
CA ARG A 120 16.78 -4.38 -21.30
C ARG A 120 15.83 -5.18 -22.14
N PHE A 121 14.56 -4.79 -22.20
CA PHE A 121 13.51 -5.58 -22.84
C PHE A 121 13.42 -5.25 -24.33
N LYS A 122 12.99 -6.22 -25.11
CA LYS A 122 12.86 -6.15 -26.57
C LYS A 122 11.64 -6.92 -27.06
N ALA A 123 11.33 -6.81 -28.32
CA ALA A 123 10.26 -7.56 -28.97
C ALA A 123 10.38 -9.07 -28.69
N GLY A 124 9.27 -9.67 -28.29
CA GLY A 124 9.18 -11.08 -27.91
C GLY A 124 9.43 -11.37 -26.42
N ASP A 125 9.97 -10.44 -25.64
CA ASP A 125 10.02 -10.57 -24.18
C ASP A 125 8.62 -10.41 -23.56
N GLU A 126 8.43 -10.94 -22.36
CA GLU A 126 7.13 -11.01 -21.71
C GLU A 126 7.20 -10.41 -20.29
N ILE A 127 6.18 -9.61 -19.95
CA ILE A 127 5.89 -9.12 -18.59
C ILE A 127 4.60 -9.80 -18.12
N ILE A 128 4.58 -10.33 -16.90
CA ILE A 128 3.40 -10.92 -16.30
C ILE A 128 2.90 -10.04 -15.16
N VAL A 129 1.60 -9.69 -15.19
CA VAL A 129 0.86 -9.08 -14.10
C VAL A 129 -0.31 -9.99 -13.70
N THR A 130 -1.03 -9.69 -12.61
CA THR A 130 -2.25 -10.42 -12.27
C THR A 130 -3.50 -9.62 -12.67
N ALA A 131 -4.66 -10.29 -12.72
CA ALA A 131 -5.94 -9.61 -12.89
C ALA A 131 -6.38 -8.80 -11.66
N LEU A 132 -5.62 -8.84 -10.55
CA LEU A 132 -5.88 -8.10 -9.30
C LEU A 132 -5.16 -6.75 -9.23
N GLU A 133 -4.45 -6.33 -10.27
CA GLU A 133 -3.52 -5.21 -10.17
C GLU A 133 -4.22 -3.84 -10.07
N HIS A 134 -3.60 -2.99 -9.27
CA HIS A 134 -3.86 -1.55 -9.29
C HIS A 134 -3.31 -0.92 -10.58
N HIS A 135 -3.92 0.15 -11.08
CA HIS A 135 -3.48 0.85 -12.30
C HIS A 135 -1.99 1.22 -12.29
N ALA A 136 -1.43 1.57 -11.12
CA ALA A 136 0.00 1.87 -10.99
C ALA A 136 0.92 0.68 -11.30
N ASN A 137 0.40 -0.56 -11.25
CA ASN A 137 1.12 -1.78 -11.60
C ASN A 137 0.62 -2.43 -12.92
N ILE A 138 -0.07 -1.66 -13.74
CA ILE A 138 -0.46 -2.03 -15.11
C ILE A 138 0.12 -1.04 -16.12
N VAL A 139 -0.21 0.24 -15.95
CA VAL A 139 0.07 1.29 -16.93
C VAL A 139 1.57 1.45 -17.24
N PRO A 140 2.49 1.48 -16.27
CA PRO A 140 3.92 1.57 -16.58
C PRO A 140 4.43 0.42 -17.46
N TRP A 141 3.89 -0.79 -17.26
CA TRP A 141 4.26 -1.96 -18.05
C TRP A 141 3.68 -1.93 -19.46
N GLN A 142 2.46 -1.41 -19.65
CA GLN A 142 1.92 -1.13 -20.98
C GLN A 142 2.81 -0.14 -21.74
N MET A 143 3.22 0.96 -21.08
CA MET A 143 4.15 1.92 -21.68
C MET A 143 5.50 1.29 -22.08
N VAL A 144 6.05 0.40 -21.24
CA VAL A 144 7.27 -0.36 -21.59
C VAL A 144 7.01 -1.26 -22.80
N CYS A 145 5.90 -1.98 -22.84
CA CYS A 145 5.55 -2.86 -23.97
C CYS A 145 5.40 -2.06 -25.30
N GLU A 146 4.75 -0.92 -25.27
CA GLU A 146 4.63 -0.02 -26.42
C GLU A 146 5.99 0.45 -26.95
N GLN A 147 6.93 0.74 -26.04
CA GLN A 147 8.26 1.25 -26.39
C GLN A 147 9.25 0.17 -26.85
N THR A 148 9.10 -1.06 -26.35
CA THR A 148 10.10 -2.13 -26.56
C THR A 148 9.58 -3.27 -27.44
N GLY A 149 8.26 -3.34 -27.68
CA GLY A 149 7.63 -4.46 -28.39
C GLY A 149 7.48 -5.73 -27.54
N CYS A 150 7.69 -5.66 -26.21
CA CYS A 150 7.40 -6.78 -25.33
C CYS A 150 5.88 -6.99 -25.16
N THR A 151 5.48 -8.11 -24.60
CA THR A 151 4.07 -8.47 -24.43
C THR A 151 3.70 -8.51 -22.94
N LEU A 152 2.58 -7.85 -22.61
CA LEU A 152 1.97 -7.94 -21.28
C LEU A 152 1.03 -9.15 -21.21
N LYS A 153 1.29 -10.07 -20.29
CA LYS A 153 0.43 -11.23 -19.96
C LYS A 153 -0.25 -11.03 -18.63
N VAL A 154 -1.47 -11.55 -18.53
CA VAL A 154 -2.28 -11.43 -17.29
C VAL A 154 -2.51 -12.80 -16.70
N ALA A 155 -2.03 -13.03 -15.49
CA ALA A 155 -2.30 -14.23 -14.72
C ALA A 155 -3.75 -14.19 -14.20
N PRO A 156 -4.56 -15.25 -14.50
CA PRO A 156 -5.98 -15.25 -14.21
C PRO A 156 -6.27 -15.48 -12.72
N ILE A 157 -7.47 -15.04 -12.34
CA ILE A 157 -8.07 -15.27 -11.02
C ILE A 157 -9.39 -16.03 -11.13
N ASN A 158 -9.83 -16.62 -10.03
CA ASN A 158 -11.17 -17.19 -9.94
C ASN A 158 -12.22 -16.14 -9.51
N LYS A 159 -13.50 -16.52 -9.47
CA LYS A 159 -14.61 -15.64 -9.04
C LYS A 159 -14.50 -15.18 -7.57
N ARG A 160 -13.73 -15.89 -6.74
CA ARG A 160 -13.46 -15.49 -5.36
C ARG A 160 -12.39 -14.40 -5.25
N GLY A 161 -11.72 -14.06 -6.36
CA GLY A 161 -10.60 -13.12 -6.40
C GLY A 161 -9.28 -13.75 -5.96
N GLU A 162 -9.11 -15.07 -6.09
CA GLU A 162 -7.86 -15.78 -5.77
C GLU A 162 -7.07 -16.04 -7.05
N LEU A 163 -5.74 -15.86 -6.99
CA LEU A 163 -4.85 -16.17 -8.11
C LEU A 163 -4.90 -17.67 -8.44
N LEU A 164 -5.14 -18.02 -9.69
CA LEU A 164 -5.01 -19.37 -10.20
C LEU A 164 -3.52 -19.70 -10.38
N PHE A 165 -2.86 -20.13 -9.30
CA PHE A 165 -1.40 -20.25 -9.24
C PHE A 165 -0.84 -21.19 -10.31
N ASP A 166 -1.51 -22.30 -10.59
CA ASP A 166 -1.07 -23.26 -11.63
C ASP A 166 -1.17 -22.64 -13.04
N GLU A 167 -2.18 -21.79 -13.28
CA GLU A 167 -2.29 -21.07 -14.55
C GLU A 167 -1.22 -19.98 -14.66
N TYR A 168 -0.90 -19.30 -13.55
CA TYR A 168 0.24 -18.38 -13.50
C TYR A 168 1.56 -19.10 -13.86
N VAL A 169 1.81 -20.27 -13.29
CA VAL A 169 3.03 -21.06 -13.58
C VAL A 169 3.12 -21.42 -15.07
N LYS A 170 2.00 -21.77 -15.71
CA LYS A 170 1.96 -22.05 -17.15
C LYS A 170 2.28 -20.86 -18.04
N LEU A 171 2.09 -19.62 -17.55
CA LEU A 171 2.47 -18.40 -18.28
C LEU A 171 3.97 -18.15 -18.30
N LEU A 172 4.72 -18.72 -17.34
CA LEU A 172 6.17 -18.56 -17.26
C LEU A 172 6.85 -19.24 -18.44
N SER A 173 7.78 -18.54 -19.08
CA SER A 173 8.56 -19.05 -20.21
C SER A 173 9.97 -18.45 -20.19
N PRO A 174 10.91 -18.93 -21.00
CA PRO A 174 12.24 -18.29 -21.16
C PRO A 174 12.17 -16.82 -21.61
N ARG A 175 11.04 -16.40 -22.17
CA ARG A 175 10.78 -15.01 -22.58
C ARG A 175 10.28 -14.13 -21.43
N THR A 176 9.81 -14.72 -20.34
CA THR A 176 9.37 -13.96 -19.15
C THR A 176 10.57 -13.26 -18.52
N LYS A 177 10.57 -11.92 -18.54
CA LYS A 177 11.65 -11.09 -18.01
C LYS A 177 11.27 -10.37 -16.72
N LEU A 178 9.96 -10.22 -16.47
CA LEU A 178 9.45 -9.56 -15.28
C LEU A 178 8.10 -10.17 -14.88
N VAL A 179 7.93 -10.32 -13.57
CA VAL A 179 6.63 -10.58 -12.94
C VAL A 179 6.36 -9.46 -11.97
N ALA A 180 5.29 -8.68 -12.20
CA ALA A 180 4.92 -7.53 -11.39
C ALA A 180 3.54 -7.75 -10.78
N ILE A 181 3.49 -8.03 -9.48
CA ILE A 181 2.26 -8.40 -8.77
C ILE A 181 2.10 -7.62 -7.47
N ALA A 182 0.86 -7.28 -7.16
CA ALA A 182 0.50 -6.71 -5.86
C ALA A 182 0.66 -7.78 -4.76
N HIS A 183 1.16 -7.38 -3.59
CA HIS A 183 1.15 -8.25 -2.41
C HIS A 183 -0.28 -8.45 -1.89
N VAL A 184 -1.05 -7.36 -1.87
CA VAL A 184 -2.45 -7.34 -1.45
C VAL A 184 -3.28 -6.58 -2.48
N SER A 185 -4.38 -7.16 -2.93
CA SER A 185 -5.34 -6.47 -3.77
C SER A 185 -6.00 -5.33 -2.99
N ASN A 186 -5.82 -4.11 -3.48
CA ASN A 186 -6.44 -2.94 -2.86
C ASN A 186 -7.97 -2.89 -3.04
N ALA A 187 -8.51 -3.63 -4.00
CA ALA A 187 -9.95 -3.71 -4.24
C ALA A 187 -10.63 -4.83 -3.44
N LEU A 188 -10.03 -6.01 -3.36
CA LEU A 188 -10.65 -7.20 -2.77
C LEU A 188 -10.06 -7.60 -1.42
N GLY A 189 -8.86 -7.10 -1.09
CA GLY A 189 -8.12 -7.52 0.10
C GLY A 189 -7.39 -8.85 -0.07
N THR A 190 -7.50 -9.55 -1.19
CA THR A 190 -6.80 -10.82 -1.44
C THR A 190 -5.30 -10.68 -1.22
N ILE A 191 -4.72 -11.53 -0.39
CA ILE A 191 -3.28 -11.62 -0.15
C ILE A 191 -2.69 -12.64 -1.13
N LEU A 192 -1.71 -12.22 -1.94
CA LEU A 192 -1.04 -13.10 -2.88
C LEU A 192 0.20 -13.78 -2.24
N PRO A 193 0.57 -14.99 -2.69
CA PRO A 193 1.63 -15.78 -2.07
C PRO A 193 3.04 -15.33 -2.47
N VAL A 194 3.35 -14.04 -2.34
CA VAL A 194 4.61 -13.42 -2.81
C VAL A 194 5.85 -14.03 -2.17
N LYS A 195 5.76 -14.56 -0.95
CA LYS A 195 6.86 -15.29 -0.30
C LYS A 195 7.28 -16.55 -1.05
N ARG A 196 6.34 -17.22 -1.73
CA ARG A 196 6.62 -18.41 -2.56
C ARG A 196 7.26 -18.05 -3.90
N MET A 197 7.07 -16.81 -4.35
CA MET A 197 7.54 -16.34 -5.65
C MET A 197 8.93 -15.68 -5.54
N GLY A 198 9.32 -15.24 -4.35
CA GLY A 198 10.49 -14.38 -4.15
C GLY A 198 10.26 -12.97 -4.70
N CYS A 199 11.10 -12.01 -4.34
CA CYS A 199 11.07 -10.70 -4.97
C CYS A 199 12.48 -10.11 -5.11
N ASP A 200 12.72 -9.45 -6.24
CA ASP A 200 13.94 -8.70 -6.52
C ASP A 200 13.73 -7.20 -6.23
N PHE A 201 12.48 -6.74 -6.38
CA PHE A 201 12.02 -5.39 -6.06
C PHE A 201 10.78 -5.46 -5.19
N TYR A 202 10.65 -4.56 -4.22
CA TYR A 202 9.45 -4.40 -3.40
C TYR A 202 9.16 -2.93 -3.18
N ALA A 203 7.90 -2.52 -3.37
CA ALA A 203 7.52 -1.12 -3.28
C ALA A 203 6.31 -0.91 -2.37
N PHE A 204 6.37 0.14 -1.55
CA PHE A 204 5.23 0.54 -0.71
C PHE A 204 5.20 2.06 -0.48
N SER A 205 4.03 2.56 -0.08
CA SER A 205 3.79 3.97 0.21
C SER A 205 3.60 4.18 1.71
N GLY A 206 4.21 5.22 2.25
CA GLY A 206 4.16 5.55 3.68
C GLY A 206 2.75 5.82 4.20
N HIS A 207 1.91 6.49 3.39
CA HIS A 207 0.54 6.85 3.79
C HIS A 207 -0.41 5.66 3.98
N LYS A 208 0.00 4.43 3.66
CA LYS A 208 -0.73 3.20 3.95
C LYS A 208 -0.19 2.45 5.17
N LEU A 209 0.90 2.95 5.74
CA LEU A 209 1.57 2.43 6.93
C LEU A 209 1.58 3.50 8.05
N TYR A 210 0.48 4.24 8.19
CA TYR A 210 0.32 5.32 9.20
C TYR A 210 1.31 6.48 9.05
N GLY A 211 2.14 6.50 8.01
CA GLY A 211 3.14 7.50 7.70
C GLY A 211 2.62 8.67 6.85
N PRO A 212 3.47 9.66 6.56
CA PRO A 212 3.13 10.79 5.70
C PRO A 212 2.80 10.40 4.26
N THR A 213 2.07 11.28 3.56
CA THR A 213 1.95 11.27 2.09
C THR A 213 3.24 11.78 1.45
N GLY A 214 3.47 11.46 0.18
CA GLY A 214 4.64 11.96 -0.57
C GLY A 214 5.97 11.31 -0.16
N ILE A 215 5.92 10.20 0.55
CA ILE A 215 7.05 9.33 0.87
C ILE A 215 6.66 7.87 0.64
N GLY A 216 7.59 7.10 0.11
CA GLY A 216 7.50 5.66 -0.08
C GLY A 216 8.90 5.08 -0.26
N VAL A 217 8.95 3.80 -0.48
CA VAL A 217 10.19 3.05 -0.60
C VAL A 217 10.13 2.14 -1.82
N LEU A 218 11.24 2.11 -2.56
CA LEU A 218 11.61 1.01 -3.42
C LEU A 218 12.76 0.25 -2.74
N TYR A 219 12.51 -0.99 -2.39
CA TYR A 219 13.56 -1.98 -2.15
C TYR A 219 13.96 -2.61 -3.49
N GLY A 220 15.25 -2.77 -3.71
CA GLY A 220 15.77 -3.56 -4.82
C GLY A 220 17.07 -4.24 -4.42
N ARG A 221 17.32 -5.44 -4.93
CA ARG A 221 18.59 -6.13 -4.73
C ARG A 221 19.74 -5.25 -5.20
N GLU A 222 20.80 -5.12 -4.39
CA GLU A 222 21.94 -4.22 -4.66
C GLU A 222 22.53 -4.46 -6.04
N GLU A 223 22.75 -5.72 -6.45
CA GLU A 223 23.31 -6.07 -7.75
C GLU A 223 22.44 -5.62 -8.94
N LEU A 224 21.11 -5.64 -8.79
CA LEU A 224 20.19 -5.16 -9.81
C LEU A 224 20.21 -3.64 -9.86
N LEU A 225 20.06 -2.97 -8.73
CA LEU A 225 20.12 -1.51 -8.64
C LEU A 225 21.45 -0.96 -9.18
N GLN A 226 22.57 -1.63 -8.89
CA GLN A 226 23.88 -1.24 -9.39
C GLN A 226 23.94 -1.28 -10.92
N SER A 227 23.32 -2.28 -11.52
CA SER A 227 23.30 -2.47 -12.99
C SER A 227 22.32 -1.53 -13.73
N MET A 228 21.42 -0.84 -13.01
CA MET A 228 20.42 0.05 -13.60
C MET A 228 21.00 1.45 -13.82
N PRO A 229 20.75 2.10 -14.97
CA PRO A 229 21.07 3.52 -15.15
C PRO A 229 20.17 4.39 -14.24
N PRO A 230 20.61 5.62 -13.90
CA PRO A 230 19.71 6.58 -13.27
C PRO A 230 18.52 6.90 -14.17
N TRP A 231 17.38 7.28 -13.58
CA TRP A 231 16.16 7.57 -14.34
C TRP A 231 15.74 9.05 -14.26
N GLN A 232 16.22 9.77 -13.25
CA GLN A 232 16.08 11.21 -13.11
C GLN A 232 17.46 11.82 -13.02
N GLY A 233 17.62 13.04 -13.56
CA GLY A 233 18.85 13.80 -13.48
C GLY A 233 18.67 15.04 -12.63
N GLY A 234 19.67 15.40 -11.84
CA GLY A 234 19.65 16.57 -10.95
C GLY A 234 20.84 16.62 -10.03
N GLY A 235 20.73 17.42 -8.95
CA GLY A 235 21.68 17.39 -7.84
C GLY A 235 21.62 16.10 -7.05
N ASP A 236 22.53 15.89 -6.15
CA ASP A 236 22.75 14.74 -5.24
C ASP A 236 23.05 13.41 -5.92
N MET A 237 22.37 13.07 -7.01
CA MET A 237 22.55 11.82 -7.73
C MET A 237 23.80 11.78 -8.61
N ILE A 238 24.57 12.87 -8.68
CA ILE A 238 25.78 13.03 -9.51
C ILE A 238 27.05 13.03 -8.63
N LEU A 239 28.13 12.49 -9.18
CA LEU A 239 29.48 12.60 -8.63
C LEU A 239 30.23 13.79 -9.24
N THR A 240 30.27 13.89 -10.58
CA THR A 240 30.84 15.01 -11.31
C THR A 240 29.94 15.43 -12.46
N VAL A 241 29.95 16.72 -12.79
CA VAL A 241 29.23 17.29 -13.95
C VAL A 241 30.14 18.24 -14.69
N SER A 242 30.25 18.06 -16.01
CA SER A 242 30.72 19.08 -16.95
C SER A 242 29.68 19.25 -18.06
N PHE A 243 29.87 20.20 -18.96
CA PHE A 243 28.97 20.35 -20.11
C PHE A 243 29.06 19.16 -21.09
N GLU A 244 30.16 18.42 -21.09
CA GLU A 244 30.42 17.29 -21.99
C GLU A 244 29.99 15.96 -21.38
N LYS A 245 30.08 15.81 -20.04
CA LYS A 245 29.85 14.52 -19.38
C LYS A 245 29.46 14.65 -17.91
N THR A 246 28.59 13.74 -17.49
CA THR A 246 28.23 13.53 -16.09
C THR A 246 28.64 12.13 -15.63
N THR A 247 29.16 12.02 -14.41
CA THR A 247 29.31 10.76 -13.70
C THR A 247 28.32 10.72 -12.51
N TYR A 248 27.82 9.54 -12.21
CA TYR A 248 26.73 9.37 -11.24
C TYR A 248 27.25 8.88 -9.91
N ASN A 249 26.52 9.20 -8.86
CA ASN A 249 26.81 8.78 -7.50
C ASN A 249 26.52 7.29 -7.30
N ASP A 250 27.01 6.74 -6.19
CA ASP A 250 26.72 5.38 -5.76
C ASP A 250 25.27 5.21 -5.24
N LEU A 251 24.86 3.95 -4.99
CA LEU A 251 23.60 3.64 -4.31
C LEU A 251 23.62 4.14 -2.85
N PRO A 252 22.50 4.63 -2.35
CA PRO A 252 21.19 4.82 -2.98
C PRO A 252 21.05 6.14 -3.75
N ALA A 253 21.98 7.10 -3.55
CA ALA A 253 21.89 8.46 -4.08
C ALA A 253 21.71 8.53 -5.60
N LYS A 254 22.24 7.57 -6.36
CA LYS A 254 22.05 7.45 -7.81
C LYS A 254 20.57 7.56 -8.27
N PHE A 255 19.62 7.17 -7.42
CA PHE A 255 18.19 7.17 -7.74
C PHE A 255 17.40 8.26 -7.02
N GLU A 256 18.06 9.10 -6.21
CA GLU A 256 17.44 10.16 -5.41
C GLU A 256 17.92 11.53 -5.89
N ALA A 257 17.29 12.03 -6.96
CA ALA A 257 17.68 13.31 -7.57
C ALA A 257 17.06 14.51 -6.85
N GLY A 258 17.88 15.49 -6.48
CA GLY A 258 17.46 16.72 -5.82
C GLY A 258 17.25 16.56 -4.31
N THR A 259 16.83 17.63 -3.64
CA THR A 259 16.54 17.58 -2.20
C THR A 259 15.34 16.67 -1.93
N PRO A 260 15.49 15.61 -1.11
CA PRO A 260 14.43 14.65 -0.88
C PRO A 260 13.38 15.13 0.14
N ASN A 261 12.31 14.36 0.30
CA ASN A 261 11.31 14.58 1.35
C ASN A 261 11.83 14.08 2.71
N ILE A 262 12.65 14.90 3.37
CA ILE A 262 13.36 14.52 4.61
C ILE A 262 12.37 14.30 5.75
N SER A 263 11.45 15.26 5.99
CA SER A 263 10.42 15.15 7.04
C SER A 263 9.49 13.96 6.79
N GLY A 264 9.20 13.66 5.52
CA GLY A 264 8.46 12.45 5.14
C GLY A 264 9.18 11.16 5.52
N ALA A 265 10.50 11.08 5.33
CA ALA A 265 11.31 9.92 5.71
C ALA A 265 11.36 9.74 7.24
N VAL A 266 11.54 10.84 8.00
CA VAL A 266 11.48 10.83 9.46
C VAL A 266 10.11 10.35 9.96
N GLY A 267 9.03 10.88 9.39
CA GLY A 267 7.66 10.45 9.73
C GLY A 267 7.38 8.99 9.37
N LEU A 268 7.96 8.48 8.27
CA LEU A 268 7.85 7.06 7.89
C LEU A 268 8.57 6.15 8.90
N ALA A 269 9.76 6.54 9.35
CA ALA A 269 10.49 5.79 10.37
C ALA A 269 9.70 5.74 11.69
N ALA A 270 9.13 6.86 12.14
CA ALA A 270 8.28 6.93 13.31
C ALA A 270 7.01 6.07 13.17
N ALA A 271 6.44 5.98 11.97
CA ALA A 271 5.31 5.10 11.70
C ALA A 271 5.69 3.61 11.84
N MET A 272 6.87 3.21 11.39
CA MET A 272 7.37 1.85 11.55
C MET A 272 7.62 1.50 13.01
N ASP A 273 8.20 2.43 13.79
CA ASP A 273 8.38 2.26 15.24
C ASP A 273 7.03 2.09 15.93
N TYR A 274 6.05 2.90 15.56
CA TYR A 274 4.70 2.83 16.10
C TYR A 274 4.05 1.46 15.83
N VAL A 275 4.09 0.99 14.59
CA VAL A 275 3.50 -0.30 14.19
C VAL A 275 4.20 -1.47 14.91
N GLU A 276 5.53 -1.45 15.02
CA GLU A 276 6.25 -2.49 15.77
C GLU A 276 5.93 -2.45 17.28
N SER A 277 5.73 -1.27 17.85
CA SER A 277 5.37 -1.14 19.27
C SER A 277 4.00 -1.75 19.60
N LEU A 278 3.09 -1.79 18.62
CA LEU A 278 1.79 -2.45 18.74
C LEU A 278 1.87 -3.97 18.56
N GLY A 279 2.88 -4.45 17.82
CA GLY A 279 3.08 -5.85 17.47
C GLY A 279 2.30 -6.28 16.22
N LEU A 280 3.01 -6.71 15.18
CA LEU A 280 2.43 -7.07 13.88
C LEU A 280 1.37 -8.18 13.98
N ASP A 281 1.61 -9.18 14.82
CA ASP A 281 0.68 -10.30 15.02
C ASP A 281 -0.61 -9.84 15.72
N ALA A 282 -0.50 -8.92 16.71
CA ALA A 282 -1.65 -8.34 17.38
C ALA A 282 -2.50 -7.49 16.42
N ILE A 283 -1.85 -6.70 15.56
CA ILE A 283 -2.51 -5.93 14.50
C ILE A 283 -3.24 -6.87 13.55
N ALA A 284 -2.55 -7.88 13.03
CA ALA A 284 -3.12 -8.84 12.07
C ALA A 284 -4.33 -9.58 12.66
N ALA A 285 -4.25 -10.03 13.90
CA ALA A 285 -5.36 -10.71 14.59
C ALA A 285 -6.55 -9.78 14.81
N HIS A 286 -6.30 -8.52 15.19
CA HIS A 286 -7.35 -7.52 15.38
C HIS A 286 -8.06 -7.19 14.06
N GLU A 287 -7.32 -6.87 13.02
CA GLU A 287 -7.87 -6.52 11.71
C GLU A 287 -8.61 -7.70 11.07
N HIS A 288 -8.12 -8.92 11.25
CA HIS A 288 -8.79 -10.13 10.77
C HIS A 288 -10.16 -10.32 11.44
N ARG A 289 -10.22 -10.17 12.77
CA ARG A 289 -11.48 -10.24 13.53
C ARG A 289 -12.51 -9.22 13.04
N LEU A 290 -12.09 -7.99 12.75
CA LEU A 290 -12.99 -6.96 12.22
C LEU A 290 -13.53 -7.31 10.83
N VAL A 291 -12.71 -7.88 9.96
CA VAL A 291 -13.13 -8.34 8.63
C VAL A 291 -14.12 -9.49 8.72
N GLU A 292 -13.87 -10.47 9.59
CA GLU A 292 -14.79 -11.59 9.82
C GLU A 292 -16.14 -11.08 10.35
N LEU A 293 -16.13 -10.21 11.36
CA LEU A 293 -17.33 -9.61 11.94
C LEU A 293 -18.09 -8.82 10.87
N ALA A 294 -17.41 -7.91 10.16
CA ALA A 294 -18.05 -7.09 9.15
C ALA A 294 -18.65 -7.95 8.01
N THR A 295 -17.93 -8.98 7.57
CA THR A 295 -18.41 -9.89 6.54
C THR A 295 -19.66 -10.64 7.01
N ALA A 296 -19.65 -11.18 8.23
CA ALA A 296 -20.78 -11.91 8.80
C ALA A 296 -22.02 -11.02 8.97
N GLU A 297 -21.84 -9.78 9.43
CA GLU A 297 -22.95 -8.84 9.61
C GLU A 297 -23.50 -8.34 8.26
N LEU A 298 -22.64 -8.02 7.31
CA LEU A 298 -23.04 -7.61 5.96
C LEU A 298 -23.87 -8.70 5.26
N GLN A 299 -23.49 -9.97 5.38
CA GLN A 299 -24.23 -11.09 4.78
C GLN A 299 -25.65 -11.27 5.32
N LYS A 300 -25.97 -10.72 6.48
CA LYS A 300 -27.34 -10.75 7.05
C LYS A 300 -28.26 -9.70 6.40
N ILE A 301 -27.70 -8.72 5.69
CA ILE A 301 -28.49 -7.65 5.07
C ILE A 301 -28.98 -8.14 3.70
N PRO A 302 -30.31 -8.24 3.47
CA PRO A 302 -30.87 -8.61 2.17
C PRO A 302 -30.39 -7.67 1.06
N GLY A 303 -29.99 -8.24 -0.08
CA GLY A 303 -29.48 -7.49 -1.24
C GLY A 303 -27.99 -7.13 -1.15
N ILE A 304 -27.30 -7.36 -0.04
CA ILE A 304 -25.85 -7.22 0.01
C ILE A 304 -25.17 -8.43 -0.65
N GLN A 305 -24.24 -8.13 -1.55
CA GLN A 305 -23.35 -9.11 -2.16
C GLN A 305 -21.90 -8.78 -1.83
N ILE A 306 -21.20 -9.69 -1.13
CA ILE A 306 -19.76 -9.55 -0.84
C ILE A 306 -18.97 -9.86 -2.11
N ILE A 307 -18.04 -8.98 -2.46
CA ILE A 307 -17.19 -9.08 -3.63
C ILE A 307 -15.76 -9.43 -3.19
N GLY A 308 -15.25 -10.56 -3.70
CA GLY A 308 -13.95 -11.08 -3.29
C GLY A 308 -14.00 -11.82 -1.95
N THR A 309 -14.13 -13.14 -2.05
CA THR A 309 -14.28 -14.07 -0.92
C THR A 309 -13.07 -15.01 -0.80
N ALA A 310 -11.86 -14.50 -1.12
CA ALA A 310 -10.62 -15.24 -0.99
C ALA A 310 -10.38 -15.70 0.45
N THR A 311 -9.75 -16.87 0.60
CA THR A 311 -9.47 -17.45 1.92
C THR A 311 -8.48 -16.61 2.73
N HIS A 312 -7.49 -16.00 2.04
CA HIS A 312 -6.49 -15.14 2.69
C HIS A 312 -6.76 -13.69 2.30
N LYS A 313 -7.25 -12.91 3.27
CA LYS A 313 -7.60 -11.49 3.08
C LYS A 313 -6.92 -10.59 4.11
N ALA A 314 -6.56 -9.41 3.65
CA ALA A 314 -6.26 -8.26 4.51
C ALA A 314 -7.57 -7.60 4.99
N SER A 315 -7.46 -6.56 5.77
CA SER A 315 -8.52 -5.82 6.45
C SER A 315 -9.47 -5.04 5.51
N ILE A 316 -9.94 -5.67 4.43
CA ILE A 316 -10.78 -5.08 3.38
C ILE A 316 -12.02 -5.95 3.14
N VAL A 317 -13.20 -5.31 3.10
CA VAL A 317 -14.45 -5.92 2.62
C VAL A 317 -15.04 -5.02 1.53
N SER A 318 -15.22 -5.59 0.34
CA SER A 318 -15.90 -4.93 -0.79
C SER A 318 -17.26 -5.56 -1.01
N PHE A 319 -18.25 -4.75 -1.31
CA PHE A 319 -19.64 -5.21 -1.47
C PHE A 319 -20.44 -4.31 -2.41
N THR A 320 -21.57 -4.82 -2.86
CA THR A 320 -22.63 -4.09 -3.55
C THR A 320 -23.94 -4.25 -2.79
N LEU A 321 -24.91 -3.36 -3.03
CA LEU A 321 -26.30 -3.49 -2.58
C LEU A 321 -27.18 -3.49 -3.82
N ASP A 322 -28.05 -4.50 -3.94
CA ASP A 322 -28.93 -4.67 -5.08
C ASP A 322 -29.80 -3.43 -5.30
N GLY A 323 -29.90 -2.99 -6.55
CA GLY A 323 -30.69 -1.83 -6.93
C GLY A 323 -30.07 -0.46 -6.55
N VAL A 324 -28.96 -0.41 -5.84
CA VAL A 324 -28.34 0.84 -5.38
C VAL A 324 -26.97 1.04 -6.03
N HIS A 325 -26.75 2.17 -6.70
CA HIS A 325 -25.43 2.48 -7.23
C HIS A 325 -24.42 2.71 -6.09
N PRO A 326 -23.21 2.14 -6.15
CA PRO A 326 -22.21 2.28 -5.07
C PRO A 326 -21.89 3.72 -4.67
N HIS A 327 -21.95 4.68 -5.60
CA HIS A 327 -21.75 6.09 -5.30
C HIS A 327 -22.84 6.66 -4.40
N ASP A 328 -24.11 6.36 -4.69
CA ASP A 328 -25.26 6.82 -3.92
C ASP A 328 -25.22 6.21 -2.52
N LEU A 329 -24.90 4.91 -2.45
CA LEU A 329 -24.71 4.22 -1.18
C LEU A 329 -23.60 4.88 -0.34
N GLY A 330 -22.45 5.21 -0.94
CA GLY A 330 -21.38 5.94 -0.26
C GLY A 330 -21.78 7.31 0.25
N THR A 331 -22.62 8.04 -0.51
CA THR A 331 -23.15 9.34 -0.09
C THR A 331 -24.04 9.22 1.15
N ILE A 332 -24.91 8.22 1.22
CA ILE A 332 -25.76 8.00 2.41
C ILE A 332 -24.89 7.60 3.61
N LEU A 333 -23.91 6.71 3.41
CA LEU A 333 -22.99 6.32 4.48
C LEU A 333 -22.23 7.52 5.04
N ASP A 334 -21.77 8.45 4.19
CA ASP A 334 -21.11 9.69 4.62
C ASP A 334 -22.05 10.59 5.44
N HIS A 335 -23.32 10.72 5.05
CA HIS A 335 -24.33 11.44 5.84
C HIS A 335 -24.54 10.82 7.24
N GLU A 336 -24.34 9.52 7.36
CA GLU A 336 -24.38 8.80 8.64
C GLU A 336 -23.01 8.81 9.39
N GLY A 337 -22.01 9.58 8.89
CA GLY A 337 -20.69 9.71 9.51
C GLY A 337 -19.72 8.57 9.18
N VAL A 338 -20.09 7.67 8.25
CA VAL A 338 -19.29 6.48 7.89
C VAL A 338 -18.54 6.73 6.57
N ALA A 339 -17.24 6.95 6.66
CA ALA A 339 -16.36 7.18 5.51
C ALA A 339 -15.91 5.86 4.90
N VAL A 340 -16.42 5.54 3.73
CA VAL A 340 -16.04 4.38 2.90
C VAL A 340 -15.52 4.87 1.54
N ARG A 341 -14.94 3.97 0.77
CA ARG A 341 -14.59 4.26 -0.63
C ARG A 341 -15.55 3.60 -1.60
N THR A 342 -15.92 4.32 -2.65
CA THR A 342 -16.77 3.81 -3.74
C THR A 342 -16.04 3.91 -5.09
N GLY A 343 -16.40 3.07 -6.05
CA GLY A 343 -15.88 3.11 -7.41
C GLY A 343 -15.10 1.85 -7.81
N HIS A 344 -14.22 2.01 -8.79
CA HIS A 344 -13.39 0.92 -9.32
C HIS A 344 -12.05 0.72 -8.56
N HIS A 345 -11.77 1.49 -7.51
CA HIS A 345 -10.58 1.40 -6.64
C HIS A 345 -9.24 1.41 -7.40
N CYS A 346 -9.15 2.13 -8.52
CA CYS A 346 -8.01 2.09 -9.44
C CYS A 346 -7.66 0.66 -9.95
N ALA A 347 -8.68 -0.20 -10.13
CA ALA A 347 -8.60 -1.57 -10.61
C ALA A 347 -9.71 -1.85 -11.65
N MET A 348 -9.84 -0.98 -12.68
CA MET A 348 -10.89 -1.10 -13.70
C MET A 348 -10.91 -2.46 -14.39
N PRO A 349 -9.76 -3.07 -14.80
CA PRO A 349 -9.78 -4.39 -15.41
C PRO A 349 -10.37 -5.47 -14.50
N LEU A 350 -10.14 -5.38 -13.20
CA LEU A 350 -10.75 -6.28 -12.22
C LEU A 350 -12.27 -6.09 -12.15
N MET A 351 -12.75 -4.85 -12.14
CA MET A 351 -14.20 -4.59 -12.16
C MET A 351 -14.86 -5.14 -13.43
N THR A 352 -14.21 -4.97 -14.58
CA THR A 352 -14.67 -5.55 -15.85
C THR A 352 -14.73 -7.08 -15.78
N PHE A 353 -13.69 -7.74 -15.22
CA PHE A 353 -13.66 -9.19 -15.02
C PHE A 353 -14.82 -9.67 -14.12
N LEU A 354 -15.16 -8.91 -13.09
CA LEU A 354 -16.26 -9.22 -12.17
C LEU A 354 -17.64 -8.87 -12.73
N GLY A 355 -17.71 -8.18 -13.88
CA GLY A 355 -18.98 -7.70 -14.47
C GLY A 355 -19.65 -6.59 -13.66
N LEU A 356 -18.87 -5.82 -12.88
CA LEU A 356 -19.36 -4.77 -12.00
C LEU A 356 -18.88 -3.39 -12.45
N PRO A 357 -19.73 -2.35 -12.38
CA PRO A 357 -19.27 -0.98 -12.66
C PRO A 357 -18.41 -0.41 -11.53
N ALA A 358 -18.72 -0.78 -10.29
CA ALA A 358 -18.10 -0.26 -9.07
C ALA A 358 -18.47 -1.14 -7.86
N THR A 359 -17.77 -0.94 -6.74
CA THR A 359 -18.14 -1.51 -5.43
C THR A 359 -18.02 -0.44 -4.34
N VAL A 360 -18.65 -0.68 -3.19
CA VAL A 360 -18.32 -0.01 -1.92
C VAL A 360 -17.26 -0.82 -1.21
N ARG A 361 -16.24 -0.18 -0.67
CA ARG A 361 -15.14 -0.82 0.04
C ARG A 361 -15.01 -0.23 1.44
N ALA A 362 -15.16 -1.05 2.46
CA ALA A 362 -14.76 -0.77 3.83
C ALA A 362 -13.38 -1.37 4.08
N SER A 363 -12.48 -0.60 4.68
CA SER A 363 -11.12 -1.05 5.04
C SER A 363 -10.79 -0.61 6.45
N PHE A 364 -10.42 -1.58 7.26
CA PHE A 364 -10.16 -1.43 8.69
C PHE A 364 -8.66 -1.24 8.97
N ALA A 365 -8.35 -0.67 10.12
CA ALA A 365 -7.01 -0.45 10.62
C ALA A 365 -6.98 -0.59 12.15
N VAL A 366 -5.82 -0.45 12.77
CA VAL A 366 -5.58 -0.65 14.21
C VAL A 366 -6.51 0.14 15.13
N TYR A 367 -7.07 1.25 14.66
CA TYR A 367 -7.93 2.14 15.43
C TYR A 367 -9.43 1.86 15.27
N ASN A 368 -9.82 0.95 14.40
CA ASN A 368 -11.23 0.59 14.23
C ASN A 368 -11.69 -0.39 15.31
N THR A 369 -12.96 -0.29 15.67
CA THR A 369 -13.59 -1.09 16.70
C THR A 369 -14.78 -1.87 16.15
N GLU A 370 -15.31 -2.81 16.94
CA GLU A 370 -16.58 -3.49 16.62
C GLU A 370 -17.76 -2.50 16.55
N LYS A 371 -17.66 -1.36 17.28
CA LYS A 371 -18.66 -0.28 17.18
C LYS A 371 -18.64 0.38 15.80
N ASP A 372 -17.46 0.52 15.17
CA ASP A 372 -17.36 1.05 13.81
C ASP A 372 -18.04 0.11 12.79
N VAL A 373 -17.93 -1.21 12.99
CA VAL A 373 -18.67 -2.20 12.19
C VAL A 373 -20.18 -2.05 12.42
N ALA A 374 -20.62 -1.96 13.68
CA ALA A 374 -22.04 -1.77 13.98
C ALA A 374 -22.61 -0.47 13.36
N SER A 375 -21.82 0.61 13.36
CA SER A 375 -22.19 1.88 12.71
C SER A 375 -22.33 1.73 11.19
N LEU A 376 -21.43 0.99 10.54
CA LEU A 376 -21.58 0.66 9.11
C LEU A 376 -22.88 -0.08 8.82
N ILE A 377 -23.21 -1.10 9.63
CA ILE A 377 -24.45 -1.89 9.48
C ILE A 377 -25.70 -1.04 9.69
N ALA A 378 -25.69 -0.18 10.71
CA ALA A 378 -26.80 0.75 10.97
C ALA A 378 -27.00 1.75 9.82
N ALA A 379 -25.92 2.31 9.28
CA ALA A 379 -25.96 3.23 8.15
C ALA A 379 -26.47 2.56 6.86
N LEU A 380 -26.13 1.29 6.63
CA LEU A 380 -26.68 0.49 5.54
C LEU A 380 -28.19 0.22 5.71
N GLY A 381 -28.65 0.06 6.95
CA GLY A 381 -30.08 0.01 7.25
C GLY A 381 -30.81 1.26 6.78
N LYS A 382 -30.24 2.45 7.06
CA LYS A 382 -30.77 3.74 6.58
C LYS A 382 -30.77 3.86 5.06
N ALA A 383 -29.70 3.42 4.42
CA ALA A 383 -29.66 3.41 2.95
C ALA A 383 -30.81 2.57 2.34
N ARG A 384 -31.12 1.44 2.93
CA ARG A 384 -32.26 0.60 2.49
C ARG A 384 -33.60 1.26 2.72
N GLU A 385 -33.79 2.03 3.80
CA GLU A 385 -35.05 2.80 4.01
C GLU A 385 -35.25 3.88 2.92
N VAL A 386 -34.16 4.42 2.35
CA VAL A 386 -34.23 5.45 1.31
C VAL A 386 -34.51 4.88 -0.08
N PHE A 387 -33.96 3.70 -0.38
CA PHE A 387 -34.08 3.11 -1.72
C PHE A 387 -35.17 2.04 -1.84
N GLY A 388 -35.86 1.72 -0.77
CA GLY A 388 -37.01 0.80 -0.77
C GLY A 388 -36.68 -0.57 -0.26
#